data_a0fe047b3eb6935b227fd105f10cab12
#
_entry.id   a0fe047b3eb6935b227fd105f10cab12
#
_cell.length_a   1.000
_cell.length_b   1.000
_cell.length_c   1.000
_cell.angle_alpha   90.00
_cell.angle_beta   90.00
_cell.angle_gamma   90.00
#
_symmetry.space_group_name_H-M   'P 1'
#
loop_
_entity.id
_entity.type
_entity.pdbx_description
1 polymer ?
#
loop_
_entity_poly.entity_id
_entity_poly.type
_entity_poly.pdbx_seq_one_letter_code
_entity_poly.pdbx_strand_id
1 'polypeptide(L)'
;MRTTVMKFGGTSMKDLKAIRSAASHVHEAVKLGKKVVVVVSAQAGETDRLMGLMNNYSQHISHIAMDMVVSAGEQIAAGLMVQVLHDIGLKAVPLTGCQAGIVTNNIHANATISKIKTENILRGSASGVIPIITGFQGITSEGLISTLGRGGSDTSAVELAKALGAEACEIYTDVQGVFSLDPRLSKNARIFTRISHLEMFEMSTLGAKVLHKRAAYAGMVSGVKLFIKQTGSSQNGTVIAGEQTFEHPIEAIITSSRKSTLSINQSYKTHDALQELSDHGIAFDMLHSDSESHSICCIDQCDKSLAENILERSQLLRRERSALSDNDLMRVSTIGNPAPVHLDSIVEMIMCHSELHKSKVSHSEIRRSGVSVTVEAEYASILAQMLHDNLQKRPVHSMQTRTETVGCAFS
;
A
#
# COMPACT_ATOMS: atom_id res chain seq x y z
N MET A 1 0.77 18.64 26.27
CA MET A 1 1.63 17.60 25.64
C MET A 1 0.94 17.14 24.38
N ARG A 2 1.68 17.12 23.25
CA ARG A 2 1.14 16.72 21.95
C ARG A 2 1.24 15.21 21.79
N THR A 3 0.16 14.56 21.35
CA THR A 3 0.12 13.12 21.12
C THR A 3 0.69 12.78 19.76
N THR A 4 1.54 11.77 19.69
CA THR A 4 2.09 11.20 18.43
C THR A 4 1.81 9.71 18.40
N VAL A 5 1.26 9.22 17.29
CA VAL A 5 1.13 7.78 17.03
C VAL A 5 2.36 7.33 16.25
N MET A 6 3.04 6.28 16.74
CA MET A 6 4.23 5.72 16.11
C MET A 6 3.93 4.29 15.69
N LYS A 7 3.96 3.98 14.39
CA LYS A 7 3.72 2.64 13.88
C LYS A 7 5.01 1.99 13.44
N PHE A 8 5.26 0.78 13.89
CA PHE A 8 6.41 -0.03 13.47
C PHE A 8 5.94 -1.21 12.62
N GLY A 9 6.45 -1.28 11.37
CA GLY A 9 6.14 -2.34 10.42
C GLY A 9 6.83 -3.67 10.75
N GLY A 10 6.47 -4.73 10.04
CA GLY A 10 6.98 -6.08 10.29
C GLY A 10 8.51 -6.18 10.21
N THR A 11 9.14 -5.46 9.29
CA THR A 11 10.62 -5.38 9.19
C THR A 11 11.26 -4.67 10.38
N SER A 12 10.56 -3.72 11.00
CA SER A 12 10.97 -3.02 12.23
C SER A 12 10.78 -3.88 13.48
N MET A 13 10.03 -4.96 13.39
CA MET A 13 9.72 -5.91 14.46
C MET A 13 10.39 -7.28 14.27
N LYS A 14 11.16 -7.50 13.19
CA LYS A 14 11.62 -8.82 12.73
C LYS A 14 12.48 -9.59 13.73
N ASP A 15 13.26 -8.89 14.54
CA ASP A 15 14.18 -9.48 15.51
C ASP A 15 14.45 -8.51 16.67
N LEU A 16 15.17 -8.98 17.71
CA LEU A 16 15.50 -8.17 18.89
C LEU A 16 16.25 -6.88 18.56
N LYS A 17 17.14 -6.91 17.55
CA LYS A 17 17.91 -5.72 17.14
C LYS A 17 16.97 -4.67 16.52
N ALA A 18 16.06 -5.10 15.67
CA ALA A 18 15.07 -4.21 15.06
C ALA A 18 14.11 -3.63 16.11
N ILE A 19 13.62 -4.45 17.06
CA ILE A 19 12.74 -3.99 18.15
C ILE A 19 13.47 -2.99 19.06
N ARG A 20 14.73 -3.21 19.40
CA ARG A 20 15.54 -2.24 20.16
C ARG A 20 15.71 -0.92 19.42
N SER A 21 15.92 -0.98 18.10
CA SER A 21 15.97 0.22 17.25
C SER A 21 14.63 0.95 17.23
N ALA A 22 13.51 0.24 17.13
CA ALA A 22 12.17 0.82 17.24
C ALA A 22 11.92 1.45 18.62
N ALA A 23 12.31 0.77 19.70
CA ALA A 23 12.20 1.26 21.07
C ALA A 23 13.03 2.53 21.32
N SER A 24 14.20 2.70 20.65
CA SER A 24 14.98 3.93 20.74
C SER A 24 14.25 5.14 20.19
N HIS A 25 13.50 5.01 19.09
CA HIS A 25 12.64 6.09 18.58
C HIS A 25 11.52 6.48 19.55
N VAL A 26 10.93 5.48 20.22
CA VAL A 26 9.92 5.73 21.28
C VAL A 26 10.55 6.50 22.43
N HIS A 27 11.73 6.07 22.89
CA HIS A 27 12.47 6.70 23.98
C HIS A 27 12.80 8.17 23.65
N GLU A 28 13.31 8.44 22.45
CA GLU A 28 13.61 9.81 22.02
C GLU A 28 12.33 10.67 21.97
N ALA A 29 11.22 10.15 21.47
CA ALA A 29 9.97 10.90 21.45
C ALA A 29 9.47 11.24 22.86
N VAL A 30 9.59 10.29 23.82
CA VAL A 30 9.24 10.51 25.23
C VAL A 30 10.17 11.55 25.88
N LYS A 31 11.48 11.49 25.62
CA LYS A 31 12.45 12.50 26.08
C LYS A 31 12.13 13.92 25.59
N LEU A 32 11.59 14.02 24.38
CA LEU A 32 11.12 15.30 23.81
C LEU A 32 9.76 15.76 24.39
N GLY A 33 9.23 15.08 25.41
CA GLY A 33 7.98 15.42 26.08
C GLY A 33 6.72 15.10 25.30
N LYS A 34 6.79 14.23 24.26
CA LYS A 34 5.62 13.80 23.52
C LYS A 34 4.84 12.71 24.32
N LYS A 35 3.51 12.72 24.19
CA LYS A 35 2.69 11.56 24.52
C LYS A 35 2.72 10.58 23.37
N VAL A 36 3.26 9.38 23.60
CA VAL A 36 3.46 8.38 22.55
C VAL A 36 2.40 7.27 22.66
N VAL A 37 1.80 6.94 21.54
CA VAL A 37 0.98 5.72 21.35
C VAL A 37 1.66 4.91 20.25
N VAL A 38 1.95 3.65 20.54
CA VAL A 38 2.67 2.78 19.60
C VAL A 38 1.70 1.79 18.96
N VAL A 39 1.83 1.59 17.65
CA VAL A 39 1.14 0.53 16.91
C VAL A 39 2.18 -0.42 16.32
N VAL A 40 2.03 -1.70 16.52
CA VAL A 40 2.97 -2.70 15.99
C VAL A 40 2.29 -3.63 14.99
N SER A 41 3.05 -4.03 13.97
CA SER A 41 2.72 -5.16 13.10
C SER A 41 3.30 -6.46 13.64
N ALA A 42 2.80 -7.60 13.19
CA ALA A 42 3.47 -8.88 13.36
C ALA A 42 4.92 -8.81 12.83
N GLN A 43 5.79 -9.66 13.32
CA GLN A 43 7.15 -9.80 12.80
C GLN A 43 7.12 -10.16 11.31
N ALA A 44 8.13 -9.72 10.56
CA ALA A 44 8.19 -10.00 9.12
C ALA A 44 8.09 -11.52 8.84
N GLY A 45 7.16 -11.91 7.97
CA GLY A 45 6.87 -13.30 7.61
C GLY A 45 5.96 -14.06 8.58
N GLU A 46 5.66 -13.50 9.77
CA GLU A 46 4.84 -14.20 10.77
C GLU A 46 3.39 -14.36 10.33
N THR A 47 2.79 -13.35 9.72
CA THR A 47 1.44 -13.45 9.18
C THR A 47 1.34 -14.54 8.11
N ASP A 48 2.32 -14.60 7.19
CA ASP A 48 2.36 -15.63 6.14
C ASP A 48 2.54 -17.02 6.74
N ARG A 49 3.38 -17.15 7.79
CA ARG A 49 3.56 -18.41 8.52
C ARG A 49 2.27 -18.88 9.18
N LEU A 50 1.54 -17.97 9.83
CA LEU A 50 0.27 -18.29 10.48
C LEU A 50 -0.83 -18.64 9.48
N MET A 51 -0.90 -17.93 8.35
CA MET A 51 -1.79 -18.27 7.23
C MET A 51 -1.45 -19.66 6.67
N GLY A 52 -0.16 -19.94 6.43
CA GLY A 52 0.31 -21.24 5.97
C GLY A 52 -0.04 -22.38 6.95
N LEU A 53 0.02 -22.12 8.25
CA LEU A 53 -0.41 -23.05 9.27
C LEU A 53 -1.89 -23.44 9.06
N MET A 54 -2.78 -22.47 8.90
CA MET A 54 -4.21 -22.72 8.67
C MET A 54 -4.46 -23.49 7.37
N ASN A 55 -3.77 -23.15 6.29
CA ASN A 55 -3.88 -23.82 4.99
C ASN A 55 -3.52 -25.31 5.04
N ASN A 56 -2.61 -25.69 5.95
CA ASN A 56 -2.24 -27.10 6.17
C ASN A 56 -3.33 -27.94 6.87
N TYR A 57 -4.25 -27.29 7.57
CA TYR A 57 -5.32 -27.99 8.30
C TYR A 57 -6.60 -28.15 7.50
N SER A 58 -6.90 -27.26 6.54
CA SER A 58 -8.14 -27.32 5.77
C SER A 58 -8.02 -26.61 4.43
N GLN A 59 -8.68 -27.15 3.41
CA GLN A 59 -8.90 -26.45 2.14
C GLN A 59 -10.04 -25.42 2.22
N HIS A 60 -10.90 -25.52 3.25
CA HIS A 60 -12.04 -24.62 3.47
C HIS A 60 -11.85 -23.90 4.80
N ILE A 61 -11.16 -22.75 4.74
CA ILE A 61 -10.81 -21.99 5.93
C ILE A 61 -11.93 -21.01 6.28
N SER A 62 -12.39 -21.08 7.52
CA SER A 62 -13.26 -20.06 8.09
C SER A 62 -12.48 -18.75 8.27
N HIS A 63 -12.96 -17.65 7.70
CA HIS A 63 -12.35 -16.32 7.90
C HIS A 63 -12.33 -15.91 9.37
N ILE A 64 -13.34 -16.27 10.17
CA ILE A 64 -13.37 -16.05 11.62
C ILE A 64 -12.20 -16.77 12.31
N ALA A 65 -11.97 -18.03 11.96
CA ALA A 65 -10.85 -18.79 12.52
C ALA A 65 -9.49 -18.23 12.04
N MET A 66 -9.41 -17.82 10.78
CA MET A 66 -8.22 -17.16 10.23
C MET A 66 -7.89 -15.88 10.99
N ASP A 67 -8.88 -15.00 11.21
CA ASP A 67 -8.70 -13.75 11.95
C ASP A 67 -8.14 -14.00 13.36
N MET A 68 -8.67 -15.01 14.06
CA MET A 68 -8.19 -15.42 15.37
C MET A 68 -6.70 -15.82 15.33
N VAL A 69 -6.32 -16.65 14.37
CA VAL A 69 -4.94 -17.18 14.27
C VAL A 69 -3.96 -16.08 13.84
N VAL A 70 -4.25 -15.35 12.76
CA VAL A 70 -3.29 -14.36 12.23
C VAL A 70 -3.11 -13.16 13.15
N SER A 71 -4.15 -12.79 13.93
CA SER A 71 -4.07 -11.69 14.89
C SER A 71 -3.10 -11.95 16.05
N ALA A 72 -2.71 -13.20 16.30
CA ALA A 72 -1.74 -13.56 17.32
C ALA A 72 -0.33 -13.00 17.02
N GLY A 73 0.01 -12.77 15.76
CA GLY A 73 1.30 -12.23 15.36
C GLY A 73 1.57 -10.84 15.95
N GLU A 74 0.59 -9.95 15.87
CA GLU A 74 0.69 -8.61 16.47
C GLU A 74 0.69 -8.65 18.01
N GLN A 75 0.01 -9.61 18.61
CA GLN A 75 0.00 -9.79 20.07
C GLN A 75 1.40 -10.19 20.59
N ILE A 76 2.06 -11.11 19.89
CA ILE A 76 3.46 -11.47 20.17
C ILE A 76 4.35 -10.25 20.03
N ALA A 77 4.25 -9.51 18.93
CA ALA A 77 5.05 -8.32 18.68
C ALA A 77 4.84 -7.24 19.75
N ALA A 78 3.60 -7.00 20.19
CA ALA A 78 3.28 -6.04 21.25
C ALA A 78 3.91 -6.44 22.60
N GLY A 79 3.83 -7.71 22.98
CA GLY A 79 4.47 -8.23 24.18
C GLY A 79 5.99 -8.05 24.17
N LEU A 80 6.65 -8.38 23.05
CA LEU A 80 8.09 -8.20 22.88
C LEU A 80 8.51 -6.72 22.94
N MET A 81 7.75 -5.82 22.30
CA MET A 81 8.03 -4.38 22.37
C MET A 81 7.90 -3.86 23.81
N VAL A 82 6.87 -4.26 24.56
CA VAL A 82 6.69 -3.87 25.96
C VAL A 82 7.90 -4.31 26.78
N GLN A 83 8.35 -5.54 26.62
CA GLN A 83 9.52 -6.04 27.37
C GLN A 83 10.78 -5.21 27.09
N VAL A 84 11.06 -4.92 25.83
CA VAL A 84 12.23 -4.09 25.43
C VAL A 84 12.11 -2.66 25.97
N LEU A 85 10.90 -2.07 26.00
CA LEU A 85 10.68 -0.74 26.58
C LEU A 85 10.90 -0.75 28.10
N HIS A 86 10.46 -1.80 28.79
CA HIS A 86 10.73 -1.96 30.23
C HIS A 86 12.23 -2.07 30.52
N ASP A 87 12.98 -2.81 29.71
CA ASP A 87 14.45 -2.98 29.86
C ASP A 87 15.20 -1.63 29.79
N ILE A 88 14.63 -0.64 29.07
CA ILE A 88 15.20 0.73 28.98
C ILE A 88 14.52 1.74 29.91
N GLY A 89 13.74 1.26 30.89
CA GLY A 89 13.14 2.07 31.95
C GLY A 89 11.85 2.81 31.58
N LEU A 90 11.23 2.48 30.46
CA LEU A 90 9.94 3.05 30.05
C LEU A 90 8.78 2.16 30.52
N LYS A 91 7.72 2.77 31.07
CA LYS A 91 6.49 2.05 31.43
C LYS A 91 5.62 1.88 30.19
N ALA A 92 5.31 0.65 29.81
CA ALA A 92 4.49 0.33 28.65
C ALA A 92 3.48 -0.78 28.98
N VAL A 93 2.37 -0.85 28.23
CA VAL A 93 1.34 -1.87 28.38
C VAL A 93 0.87 -2.34 27.00
N PRO A 94 0.78 -3.66 26.74
CA PRO A 94 0.23 -4.17 25.48
C PRO A 94 -1.29 -4.10 25.52
N LEU A 95 -1.89 -3.66 24.41
CA LEU A 95 -3.34 -3.63 24.20
C LEU A 95 -3.67 -4.30 22.87
N THR A 96 -4.55 -5.29 22.88
CA THR A 96 -5.14 -5.81 21.65
C THR A 96 -6.00 -4.74 20.98
N GLY A 97 -6.32 -4.90 19.69
CA GLY A 97 -7.23 -3.98 19.00
C GLY A 97 -8.55 -3.78 19.74
N CYS A 98 -9.12 -4.87 20.29
CA CYS A 98 -10.31 -4.82 21.13
C CYS A 98 -10.10 -3.98 22.40
N GLN A 99 -9.02 -4.22 23.14
CA GLN A 99 -8.70 -3.47 24.37
C GLN A 99 -8.39 -2.00 24.08
N ALA A 100 -7.84 -1.70 22.91
CA ALA A 100 -7.64 -0.33 22.41
C ALA A 100 -8.94 0.32 21.91
N GLY A 101 -10.05 -0.43 21.86
CA GLY A 101 -11.35 0.06 21.47
C GLY A 101 -11.59 0.16 19.96
N ILE A 102 -10.82 -0.56 19.15
CA ILE A 102 -10.99 -0.62 17.69
C ILE A 102 -12.19 -1.52 17.38
N VAL A 103 -13.29 -0.92 16.91
CA VAL A 103 -14.51 -1.61 16.48
C VAL A 103 -14.58 -1.62 14.96
N THR A 104 -14.91 -2.75 14.38
CA THR A 104 -15.00 -2.96 12.92
C THR A 104 -16.42 -3.34 12.48
N ASN A 105 -16.63 -3.39 11.18
CA ASN A 105 -17.76 -4.13 10.59
C ASN A 105 -17.55 -5.65 10.76
N ASN A 106 -18.56 -6.44 10.33
CA ASN A 106 -18.54 -7.91 10.45
C ASN A 106 -17.94 -8.63 9.22
N ILE A 107 -17.13 -7.92 8.41
CA ILE A 107 -16.43 -8.52 7.27
C ILE A 107 -15.08 -9.03 7.74
N HIS A 108 -14.97 -10.37 7.93
CA HIS A 108 -13.73 -10.99 8.36
C HIS A 108 -12.66 -10.97 7.26
N ALA A 109 -11.37 -11.05 7.64
CA ALA A 109 -10.19 -10.99 6.78
C ALA A 109 -9.98 -9.66 6.03
N ASN A 110 -11.00 -8.82 5.88
CA ASN A 110 -10.92 -7.51 5.20
C ASN A 110 -11.84 -6.47 5.86
N ALA A 111 -11.88 -6.46 7.19
CA ALA A 111 -12.72 -5.57 7.97
C ALA A 111 -12.39 -4.08 7.75
N THR A 112 -13.38 -3.24 7.99
CA THR A 112 -13.24 -1.79 8.00
C THR A 112 -13.49 -1.27 9.41
N ILE A 113 -12.65 -0.37 9.90
CA ILE A 113 -12.84 0.28 11.20
C ILE A 113 -14.07 1.18 11.10
N SER A 114 -15.06 0.91 11.96
CA SER A 114 -16.28 1.70 12.06
C SER A 114 -16.19 2.76 13.14
N LYS A 115 -15.48 2.46 14.24
CA LYS A 115 -15.32 3.36 15.38
C LYS A 115 -14.09 2.99 16.22
N ILE A 116 -13.49 3.98 16.85
CA ILE A 116 -12.44 3.78 17.88
C ILE A 116 -12.89 4.44 19.17
N LYS A 117 -12.91 3.67 20.26
CA LYS A 117 -13.18 4.12 21.63
C LYS A 117 -11.85 4.34 22.32
N THR A 118 -11.45 5.61 22.54
CA THR A 118 -10.09 5.97 22.97
C THR A 118 -9.87 5.96 24.48
N GLU A 119 -10.89 5.68 25.29
CA GLU A 119 -10.88 5.83 26.75
C GLU A 119 -9.76 5.01 27.43
N ASN A 120 -9.56 3.76 27.00
CA ASN A 120 -8.52 2.89 27.58
C ASN A 120 -7.10 3.39 27.23
N ILE A 121 -6.92 3.87 25.99
CA ILE A 121 -5.64 4.45 25.53
C ILE A 121 -5.32 5.71 26.32
N LEU A 122 -6.30 6.61 26.45
CA LEU A 122 -6.15 7.88 27.17
C LEU A 122 -5.89 7.69 28.66
N ARG A 123 -6.53 6.70 29.30
CA ARG A 123 -6.31 6.35 30.70
C ARG A 123 -4.88 5.89 30.95
N GLY A 124 -4.34 5.00 30.12
CA GLY A 124 -2.94 4.58 30.20
C GLY A 124 -1.96 5.73 30.00
N SER A 125 -2.18 6.52 28.96
CA SER A 125 -1.32 7.66 28.63
C SER A 125 -1.35 8.76 29.72
N ALA A 126 -2.47 8.96 30.40
CA ALA A 126 -2.57 9.93 31.51
C ALA A 126 -1.68 9.53 32.70
N SER A 127 -1.47 8.23 32.93
CA SER A 127 -0.60 7.69 33.98
C SER A 127 0.87 7.59 33.58
N GLY A 128 1.26 8.13 32.41
CA GLY A 128 2.64 8.05 31.89
C GLY A 128 3.03 6.66 31.39
N VAL A 129 2.05 5.79 31.12
CA VAL A 129 2.25 4.46 30.55
C VAL A 129 2.05 4.53 29.04
N ILE A 130 2.97 3.95 28.29
CA ILE A 130 2.93 3.94 26.81
C ILE A 130 2.05 2.77 26.37
N PRO A 131 0.89 3.01 25.69
CA PRO A 131 0.10 1.92 25.11
C PRO A 131 0.76 1.39 23.85
N ILE A 132 0.97 0.07 23.80
CA ILE A 132 1.48 -0.66 22.63
C ILE A 132 0.31 -1.44 22.05
N ILE A 133 -0.23 -0.94 20.94
CA ILE A 133 -1.46 -1.44 20.34
C ILE A 133 -1.12 -2.42 19.23
N THR A 134 -1.78 -3.57 19.24
CA THR A 134 -1.73 -4.49 18.11
C THR A 134 -2.44 -3.85 16.92
N GLY A 135 -1.71 -3.54 15.85
CA GLY A 135 -2.29 -3.12 14.59
C GLY A 135 -3.07 -4.26 13.91
N PHE A 136 -3.59 -4.01 12.72
CA PHE A 136 -4.20 -5.01 11.85
C PHE A 136 -5.53 -5.60 12.36
N GLN A 137 -5.88 -5.50 13.61
CA GLN A 137 -7.01 -6.19 14.23
C GLN A 137 -7.97 -5.25 14.98
N GLY A 138 -9.21 -5.67 15.08
CA GLY A 138 -10.26 -5.05 15.90
C GLY A 138 -11.25 -6.10 16.38
N ILE A 139 -12.44 -5.63 16.78
CA ILE A 139 -13.54 -6.47 17.22
C ILE A 139 -14.81 -6.10 16.47
N THR A 140 -15.57 -7.10 16.03
CA THR A 140 -16.87 -6.89 15.42
C THR A 140 -17.92 -6.49 16.47
N SER A 141 -19.11 -6.05 16.02
CA SER A 141 -20.25 -5.79 16.92
C SER A 141 -20.71 -7.03 17.71
N GLU A 142 -20.39 -8.23 17.21
CA GLU A 142 -20.69 -9.52 17.82
C GLU A 142 -19.62 -9.99 18.83
N GLY A 143 -18.56 -9.21 19.01
CA GLY A 143 -17.49 -9.55 19.95
C GLY A 143 -16.43 -10.50 19.36
N LEU A 144 -16.44 -10.72 18.06
CA LEU A 144 -15.45 -11.57 17.37
C LEU A 144 -14.24 -10.77 16.93
N ILE A 145 -13.06 -11.36 17.00
CA ILE A 145 -11.85 -10.75 16.43
C ILE A 145 -12.02 -10.65 14.91
N SER A 146 -11.62 -9.51 14.36
CA SER A 146 -11.60 -9.23 12.93
C SER A 146 -10.26 -8.68 12.51
N THR A 147 -9.82 -8.97 11.29
CA THR A 147 -8.60 -8.39 10.72
C THR A 147 -8.90 -7.48 9.54
N LEU A 148 -8.06 -6.45 9.38
CA LEU A 148 -8.26 -5.39 8.39
C LEU A 148 -7.70 -5.73 7.00
N GLY A 149 -7.10 -6.90 6.83
CA GLY A 149 -6.44 -7.28 5.60
C GLY A 149 -5.13 -6.53 5.34
N ARG A 150 -4.65 -6.53 4.10
CA ARG A 150 -3.36 -5.92 3.72
C ARG A 150 -3.26 -4.45 4.13
N GLY A 151 -2.12 -4.06 4.69
CA GLY A 151 -1.88 -2.70 5.19
C GLY A 151 -2.71 -2.33 6.42
N GLY A 152 -3.29 -3.33 7.09
CA GLY A 152 -4.17 -3.12 8.25
C GLY A 152 -3.50 -2.40 9.40
N SER A 153 -2.22 -2.65 9.69
CA SER A 153 -1.51 -1.96 10.77
C SER A 153 -1.25 -0.48 10.47
N ASP A 154 -0.98 -0.12 9.20
CA ASP A 154 -0.88 1.28 8.77
C ASP A 154 -2.23 1.98 8.91
N THR A 155 -3.31 1.31 8.47
CA THR A 155 -4.68 1.81 8.61
C THR A 155 -5.06 2.00 10.08
N SER A 156 -4.75 1.02 10.95
CA SER A 156 -4.96 1.15 12.40
C SER A 156 -4.27 2.38 12.98
N ALA A 157 -3.01 2.62 12.59
CA ALA A 157 -2.22 3.73 13.12
C ALA A 157 -2.79 5.09 12.71
N VAL A 158 -3.18 5.25 11.44
CA VAL A 158 -3.75 6.51 10.93
C VAL A 158 -5.12 6.78 11.55
N GLU A 159 -5.99 5.77 11.63
CA GLU A 159 -7.31 5.92 12.26
C GLU A 159 -7.21 6.17 13.77
N LEU A 160 -6.25 5.55 14.46
CA LEU A 160 -5.95 5.85 15.87
C LEU A 160 -5.44 7.29 16.03
N ALA A 161 -4.56 7.77 15.15
CA ALA A 161 -4.07 9.14 15.19
C ALA A 161 -5.21 10.15 15.02
N LYS A 162 -6.12 9.89 14.08
CA LYS A 162 -7.35 10.66 13.89
C LYS A 162 -8.22 10.66 15.15
N ALA A 163 -8.54 9.48 15.68
CA ALA A 163 -9.43 9.33 16.86
C ALA A 163 -8.87 9.98 18.12
N LEU A 164 -7.54 10.01 18.28
CA LEU A 164 -6.83 10.63 19.39
C LEU A 164 -6.57 12.13 19.20
N GLY A 165 -6.90 12.72 18.05
CA GLY A 165 -6.51 14.09 17.72
C GLY A 165 -5.00 14.27 17.76
N ALA A 166 -4.24 13.28 17.34
CA ALA A 166 -2.79 13.30 17.38
C ALA A 166 -2.22 14.37 16.43
N GLU A 167 -1.09 14.99 16.82
CA GLU A 167 -0.38 15.95 15.98
C GLU A 167 0.17 15.31 14.71
N ALA A 168 0.57 14.03 14.82
CA ALA A 168 1.14 13.28 13.71
C ALA A 168 1.00 11.76 13.91
N CYS A 169 1.06 11.04 12.79
CA CYS A 169 1.29 9.61 12.74
C CYS A 169 2.64 9.36 12.03
N GLU A 170 3.59 8.76 12.74
CA GLU A 170 4.91 8.41 12.22
C GLU A 170 4.93 6.93 11.88
N ILE A 171 5.12 6.61 10.59
CA ILE A 171 5.16 5.23 10.07
C ILE A 171 6.61 4.86 9.81
N TYR A 172 7.12 3.95 10.60
CA TYR A 172 8.48 3.42 10.52
C TYR A 172 8.52 2.13 9.69
N THR A 173 9.39 2.13 8.70
CA THR A 173 9.55 1.05 7.71
C THR A 173 11.03 0.81 7.42
N ASP A 174 11.36 0.00 6.42
CA ASP A 174 12.74 -0.31 5.99
C ASP A 174 13.29 0.69 4.96
N VAL A 175 12.47 1.59 4.44
CA VAL A 175 12.88 2.64 3.49
C VAL A 175 12.94 4.02 4.13
N GLN A 176 13.80 4.89 3.58
CA GLN A 176 14.02 6.24 4.13
C GLN A 176 12.81 7.17 3.99
N GLY A 177 11.90 6.89 3.06
CA GLY A 177 10.72 7.69 2.76
C GLY A 177 10.11 7.32 1.43
N VAL A 178 9.39 8.25 0.81
CA VAL A 178 8.78 8.09 -0.52
C VAL A 178 9.77 8.57 -1.57
N PHE A 179 9.98 7.77 -2.61
CA PHE A 179 10.93 8.05 -3.68
C PHE A 179 10.23 8.30 -5.01
N SER A 180 10.88 9.05 -5.90
CA SER A 180 10.42 9.31 -7.27
C SER A 180 10.44 8.06 -8.19
N LEU A 181 11.19 7.04 -7.82
CA LEU A 181 11.23 5.70 -8.38
C LEU A 181 11.75 4.76 -7.29
N ASP A 182 11.47 3.48 -7.37
CA ASP A 182 12.07 2.49 -6.47
C ASP A 182 13.63 2.61 -6.54
N PRO A 183 14.29 2.94 -5.42
CA PRO A 183 15.73 3.18 -5.42
C PRO A 183 16.57 1.93 -5.79
N ARG A 184 15.95 0.74 -5.81
CA ARG A 184 16.58 -0.48 -6.30
C ARG A 184 16.68 -0.51 -7.83
N LEU A 185 15.81 0.25 -8.53
CA LEU A 185 15.78 0.34 -9.98
C LEU A 185 16.70 1.45 -10.52
N SER A 186 16.87 2.56 -9.80
CA SER A 186 17.73 3.65 -10.26
C SER A 186 18.43 4.35 -9.10
N LYS A 187 19.73 4.59 -9.25
CA LYS A 187 20.52 5.42 -8.32
C LYS A 187 20.15 6.90 -8.37
N ASN A 188 19.43 7.33 -9.42
CA ASN A 188 18.94 8.69 -9.59
C ASN A 188 17.59 8.92 -8.91
N ALA A 189 17.01 7.89 -8.27
CA ALA A 189 15.76 8.02 -7.52
C ALA A 189 15.92 9.05 -6.39
N ARG A 190 15.04 10.07 -6.38
CA ARG A 190 15.06 11.15 -5.39
C ARG A 190 14.06 10.86 -4.30
N ILE A 191 14.43 11.14 -3.05
CA ILE A 191 13.49 11.12 -1.93
C ILE A 191 12.68 12.42 -1.92
N PHE A 192 11.38 12.30 -1.74
CA PHE A 192 10.53 13.45 -1.49
C PHE A 192 10.64 13.87 -0.03
N THR A 193 10.96 15.14 0.22
CA THR A 193 10.93 15.70 1.59
C THR A 193 9.49 15.93 2.05
N ARG A 194 8.60 16.26 1.10
CA ARG A 194 7.18 16.51 1.35
C ARG A 194 6.35 16.13 0.12
N ILE A 195 5.18 15.54 0.35
CA ILE A 195 4.12 15.31 -0.64
C ILE A 195 2.76 15.59 0.02
N SER A 196 1.72 15.81 -0.79
CA SER A 196 0.36 15.96 -0.29
C SER A 196 -0.27 14.59 0.02
N HIS A 197 -1.39 14.62 0.74
CA HIS A 197 -2.19 13.42 0.97
C HIS A 197 -2.75 12.83 -0.33
N LEU A 198 -3.17 13.68 -1.26
CA LEU A 198 -3.70 13.24 -2.56
C LEU A 198 -2.62 12.52 -3.38
N GLU A 199 -1.44 13.12 -3.47
CA GLU A 199 -0.29 12.52 -4.17
C GLU A 199 0.07 11.15 -3.59
N MET A 200 0.16 11.03 -2.25
CA MET A 200 0.44 9.76 -1.61
C MET A 200 -0.66 8.72 -1.88
N PHE A 201 -1.93 9.14 -1.86
CA PHE A 201 -3.05 8.25 -2.17
C PHE A 201 -2.99 7.76 -3.62
N GLU A 202 -2.73 8.65 -4.58
CA GLU A 202 -2.57 8.28 -5.99
C GLU A 202 -1.38 7.33 -6.19
N MET A 203 -0.21 7.66 -5.62
CA MET A 203 0.98 6.78 -5.67
C MET A 203 0.68 5.39 -5.10
N SER A 204 0.00 5.32 -3.97
CA SER A 204 -0.39 4.05 -3.33
C SER A 204 -1.37 3.24 -4.17
N THR A 205 -2.31 3.92 -4.82
CA THR A 205 -3.30 3.30 -5.72
C THR A 205 -2.64 2.71 -6.96
N LEU A 206 -1.57 3.34 -7.44
CA LEU A 206 -0.78 2.88 -8.58
C LEU A 206 0.23 1.78 -8.24
N GLY A 207 0.41 1.47 -6.95
CA GLY A 207 1.25 0.36 -6.51
C GLY A 207 2.50 0.76 -5.74
N ALA A 208 2.67 2.02 -5.34
CA ALA A 208 3.74 2.40 -4.41
C ALA A 208 3.58 1.63 -3.09
N LYS A 209 4.66 0.92 -2.68
CA LYS A 209 4.62 -0.04 -1.56
C LYS A 209 4.88 0.57 -0.18
N VAL A 210 5.20 1.87 -0.13
CA VAL A 210 5.66 2.52 1.10
C VAL A 210 4.55 2.72 2.11
N LEU A 211 3.35 3.04 1.64
CA LEU A 211 2.14 3.19 2.43
C LEU A 211 0.97 2.51 1.72
N HIS A 212 0.20 1.71 2.45
CA HIS A 212 -0.94 1.03 1.85
C HIS A 212 -2.06 2.03 1.49
N LYS A 213 -2.73 1.81 0.34
CA LYS A 213 -3.79 2.70 -0.18
C LYS A 213 -4.88 3.05 0.84
N ARG A 214 -5.30 2.09 1.69
CA ARG A 214 -6.33 2.33 2.74
C ARG A 214 -5.83 3.30 3.81
N ALA A 215 -4.55 3.20 4.20
CA ALA A 215 -3.94 4.13 5.15
C ALA A 215 -3.71 5.51 4.53
N ALA A 216 -3.29 5.57 3.27
CA ALA A 216 -3.17 6.82 2.52
C ALA A 216 -4.53 7.53 2.37
N TYR A 217 -5.59 6.79 2.06
CA TYR A 217 -6.96 7.30 2.02
C TYR A 217 -7.43 7.81 3.39
N ALA A 218 -7.20 7.05 4.46
CA ALA A 218 -7.53 7.48 5.82
C ALA A 218 -6.78 8.77 6.20
N GLY A 219 -5.51 8.89 5.82
CA GLY A 219 -4.72 10.12 5.98
C GLY A 219 -5.30 11.30 5.20
N MET A 220 -5.70 11.07 3.95
CA MET A 220 -6.30 12.09 3.10
C MET A 220 -7.63 12.60 3.67
N VAL A 221 -8.52 11.70 4.10
CA VAL A 221 -9.83 12.07 4.65
C VAL A 221 -9.70 12.75 6.04
N SER A 222 -8.73 12.33 6.84
CA SER A 222 -8.55 12.86 8.20
C SER A 222 -7.71 14.12 8.27
N GLY A 223 -6.86 14.38 7.26
CA GLY A 223 -5.88 15.47 7.30
C GLY A 223 -4.75 15.29 8.32
N VAL A 224 -4.65 14.11 8.96
CA VAL A 224 -3.57 13.81 9.93
C VAL A 224 -2.22 13.85 9.22
N LYS A 225 -1.29 14.65 9.74
CA LYS A 225 0.07 14.70 9.23
C LYS A 225 0.75 13.34 9.39
N LEU A 226 1.21 12.75 8.29
CA LEU A 226 1.93 11.49 8.30
C LEU A 226 3.43 11.74 8.05
N PHE A 227 4.26 10.90 8.64
CA PHE A 227 5.69 10.83 8.36
C PHE A 227 6.05 9.41 7.96
N ILE A 228 6.75 9.25 6.86
CA ILE A 228 7.35 7.98 6.48
C ILE A 228 8.83 8.03 6.85
N LYS A 229 9.26 7.17 7.75
CA LYS A 229 10.62 7.16 8.32
C LYS A 229 11.24 5.78 8.27
N GLN A 230 12.56 5.75 8.17
CA GLN A 230 13.31 4.49 8.28
C GLN A 230 13.61 4.17 9.74
N THR A 231 13.30 2.94 10.16
CA THR A 231 13.68 2.44 11.48
C THR A 231 15.20 2.42 11.62
N GLY A 232 15.70 2.98 12.73
CA GLY A 232 17.14 3.08 13.01
C GLY A 232 17.86 4.22 12.29
N SER A 233 17.14 5.12 11.61
CA SER A 233 17.68 6.32 11.00
C SER A 233 17.24 7.57 11.77
N SER A 234 18.14 8.54 11.87
CA SER A 234 17.83 9.88 12.40
C SER A 234 17.27 10.85 11.34
N GLN A 235 17.16 10.40 10.08
CA GLN A 235 16.63 11.25 9.00
C GLN A 235 15.13 11.48 9.16
N ASN A 236 14.67 12.66 8.73
CA ASN A 236 13.28 13.07 8.86
C ASN A 236 12.31 12.30 7.93
N GLY A 237 12.82 11.65 6.89
CA GLY A 237 12.00 10.92 5.92
C GLY A 237 11.13 11.85 5.05
N THR A 238 9.96 11.36 4.67
CA THR A 238 8.96 12.11 3.88
C THR A 238 7.81 12.55 4.76
N VAL A 239 7.44 13.83 4.67
CA VAL A 239 6.24 14.40 5.29
C VAL A 239 5.08 14.32 4.31
N ILE A 240 3.94 13.77 4.74
CA ILE A 240 2.70 13.74 3.98
C ILE A 240 1.72 14.67 4.68
N ALA A 241 1.41 15.81 4.07
CA ALA A 241 0.51 16.79 4.66
C ALA A 241 0.05 17.84 3.64
N GLY A 242 -1.19 18.35 3.81
CA GLY A 242 -1.78 19.39 2.98
C GLY A 242 -2.41 18.84 1.70
N GLU A 243 -2.92 19.79 0.90
CA GLU A 243 -3.65 19.53 -0.35
C GLU A 243 -2.86 19.95 -1.60
N GLN A 244 -1.55 20.20 -1.46
CA GLN A 244 -0.74 20.60 -2.60
C GLN A 244 -0.84 19.55 -3.71
N THR A 245 -0.96 20.05 -4.93
CA THR A 245 -0.92 19.21 -6.14
C THR A 245 0.51 19.17 -6.67
N PHE A 246 0.80 18.18 -7.48
CA PHE A 246 2.10 18.06 -8.17
C PHE A 246 2.44 19.37 -8.90
N GLU A 247 3.64 19.85 -8.68
CA GLU A 247 4.14 21.11 -9.29
C GLU A 247 4.78 20.86 -10.65
N HIS A 248 5.34 19.66 -10.85
CA HIS A 248 6.06 19.30 -12.08
C HIS A 248 5.23 18.35 -12.95
N PRO A 249 5.49 18.33 -14.27
CA PRO A 249 4.77 17.47 -15.20
C PRO A 249 4.83 15.99 -14.83
N ILE A 250 6.00 15.50 -14.44
CA ILE A 250 6.18 14.13 -13.92
C ILE A 250 7.13 14.17 -12.74
N GLU A 251 6.64 13.71 -11.59
CA GLU A 251 7.42 13.68 -10.34
C GLU A 251 7.85 12.28 -9.94
N ALA A 252 7.04 11.28 -10.24
CA ALA A 252 7.33 9.90 -9.87
C ALA A 252 6.98 8.91 -10.98
N ILE A 253 7.70 7.80 -10.98
CA ILE A 253 7.40 6.60 -11.76
C ILE A 253 7.13 5.47 -10.78
N ILE A 254 5.96 4.86 -10.87
CA ILE A 254 5.50 3.81 -9.98
C ILE A 254 5.42 2.49 -10.74
N THR A 255 5.98 1.45 -10.18
CA THR A 255 5.80 0.07 -10.66
C THR A 255 4.88 -0.69 -9.70
N SER A 256 3.88 -1.37 -10.24
CA SER A 256 2.98 -2.20 -9.41
C SER A 256 3.67 -3.50 -8.95
N SER A 257 2.96 -4.27 -8.11
CA SER A 257 3.24 -5.70 -7.95
C SER A 257 3.03 -6.45 -9.27
N ARG A 258 3.57 -7.68 -9.34
CA ARG A 258 3.27 -8.57 -10.47
C ARG A 258 1.77 -8.83 -10.55
N LYS A 259 1.26 -8.87 -11.76
CA LYS A 259 -0.16 -9.04 -12.07
C LYS A 259 -0.38 -10.34 -12.80
N SER A 260 -1.55 -10.92 -12.58
CA SER A 260 -2.06 -12.07 -13.34
C SER A 260 -3.37 -11.71 -13.98
N THR A 261 -3.65 -12.26 -15.15
CA THR A 261 -4.92 -12.06 -15.85
C THR A 261 -5.92 -13.14 -15.45
N LEU A 262 -7.19 -12.76 -15.40
CA LEU A 262 -8.33 -13.67 -15.26
C LEU A 262 -9.28 -13.42 -16.42
N SER A 263 -9.73 -14.48 -17.05
CA SER A 263 -10.78 -14.45 -18.07
C SER A 263 -12.13 -14.73 -17.45
N ILE A 264 -13.07 -13.81 -17.58
CA ILE A 264 -14.41 -13.90 -17.05
C ILE A 264 -15.33 -14.45 -18.16
N ASN A 265 -16.12 -15.43 -17.82
CA ASN A 265 -17.04 -16.07 -18.74
C ASN A 265 -18.25 -15.18 -19.00
N GLN A 266 -18.52 -14.87 -20.26
CA GLN A 266 -19.65 -14.06 -20.75
C GLN A 266 -19.67 -12.61 -20.23
N SER A 267 -19.68 -11.65 -21.13
CA SER A 267 -19.59 -10.21 -20.79
C SER A 267 -20.69 -9.71 -19.85
N TYR A 268 -21.92 -10.26 -19.93
CA TYR A 268 -23.03 -9.87 -19.05
C TYR A 268 -22.86 -10.32 -17.59
N LYS A 269 -21.96 -11.29 -17.30
CA LYS A 269 -21.62 -11.73 -15.93
C LYS A 269 -20.39 -11.02 -15.38
N THR A 270 -19.78 -10.11 -16.13
CA THR A 270 -18.59 -9.37 -15.69
C THR A 270 -18.85 -8.60 -14.40
N HIS A 271 -20.00 -7.95 -14.29
CA HIS A 271 -20.37 -7.19 -13.09
C HIS A 271 -20.41 -8.11 -11.85
N ASP A 272 -21.04 -9.27 -11.95
CA ASP A 272 -21.16 -10.22 -10.84
C ASP A 272 -19.79 -10.75 -10.43
N ALA A 273 -18.93 -11.08 -11.41
CA ALA A 273 -17.57 -11.53 -11.15
C ALA A 273 -16.73 -10.45 -10.44
N LEU A 274 -16.81 -9.19 -10.88
CA LEU A 274 -16.09 -8.09 -10.26
C LEU A 274 -16.63 -7.78 -8.87
N GLN A 275 -17.95 -7.91 -8.65
CA GLN A 275 -18.56 -7.77 -7.33
C GLN A 275 -18.06 -8.85 -6.38
N GLU A 276 -18.04 -10.13 -6.80
CA GLU A 276 -17.49 -11.24 -6.03
C GLU A 276 -16.02 -11.01 -5.63
N LEU A 277 -15.18 -10.57 -6.57
CA LEU A 277 -13.79 -10.24 -6.28
C LEU A 277 -13.68 -9.09 -5.27
N SER A 278 -14.49 -8.05 -5.45
CA SER A 278 -14.52 -6.89 -4.56
C SER A 278 -14.97 -7.26 -3.14
N ASP A 279 -16.00 -8.08 -3.00
CA ASP A 279 -16.55 -8.54 -1.71
C ASP A 279 -15.51 -9.35 -0.92
N HIS A 280 -14.60 -10.03 -1.62
CA HIS A 280 -13.46 -10.74 -1.04
C HIS A 280 -12.20 -9.87 -0.91
N GLY A 281 -12.30 -8.57 -1.21
CA GLY A 281 -11.19 -7.61 -1.06
C GLY A 281 -10.10 -7.72 -2.12
N ILE A 282 -10.35 -8.41 -3.23
CA ILE A 282 -9.43 -8.56 -4.35
C ILE A 282 -9.55 -7.33 -5.24
N ALA A 283 -8.45 -6.59 -5.36
CA ALA A 283 -8.37 -5.45 -6.28
C ALA A 283 -8.14 -5.95 -7.72
N PHE A 284 -8.81 -5.32 -8.67
CA PHE A 284 -8.70 -5.66 -10.08
C PHE A 284 -8.64 -4.41 -10.97
N ASP A 285 -8.10 -4.60 -12.17
CA ASP A 285 -8.12 -3.63 -13.27
C ASP A 285 -8.70 -4.30 -14.51
N MET A 286 -9.63 -3.66 -15.20
CA MET A 286 -10.14 -4.19 -16.46
C MET A 286 -9.12 -3.94 -17.57
N LEU A 287 -8.72 -5.00 -18.28
CA LEU A 287 -7.82 -4.90 -19.44
C LEU A 287 -8.60 -4.85 -20.76
N HIS A 288 -9.64 -5.67 -20.85
CA HIS A 288 -10.44 -5.80 -22.06
C HIS A 288 -11.84 -6.28 -21.72
N SER A 289 -12.84 -5.77 -22.43
CA SER A 289 -14.20 -6.30 -22.38
C SER A 289 -14.74 -6.32 -23.80
N ASP A 290 -15.04 -7.51 -24.30
CA ASP A 290 -15.69 -7.71 -25.59
C ASP A 290 -17.19 -7.86 -25.36
N SER A 291 -18.00 -7.15 -26.15
CA SER A 291 -19.45 -7.10 -26.00
C SER A 291 -20.15 -8.46 -26.13
N GLU A 292 -19.48 -9.47 -26.72
CA GLU A 292 -20.14 -10.72 -27.08
C GLU A 292 -19.54 -11.99 -26.46
N SER A 293 -18.29 -12.01 -25.98
CA SER A 293 -17.65 -13.27 -25.62
C SER A 293 -17.00 -13.36 -24.24
N HIS A 294 -16.17 -12.40 -23.84
CA HIS A 294 -15.45 -12.47 -22.57
C HIS A 294 -14.88 -11.14 -22.11
N SER A 295 -14.61 -11.05 -20.81
CA SER A 295 -13.88 -9.94 -20.23
C SER A 295 -12.59 -10.44 -19.60
N ILE A 296 -11.53 -9.63 -19.67
CA ILE A 296 -10.24 -9.93 -19.06
C ILE A 296 -9.99 -8.88 -18.00
N CYS A 297 -9.78 -9.30 -16.77
CA CYS A 297 -9.31 -8.44 -15.70
C CYS A 297 -7.90 -8.84 -15.24
N CYS A 298 -7.22 -7.88 -14.63
CA CYS A 298 -5.88 -8.03 -14.09
C CYS A 298 -5.95 -7.88 -12.57
N ILE A 299 -5.35 -8.81 -11.85
CA ILE A 299 -5.30 -8.83 -10.38
C ILE A 299 -3.87 -8.98 -9.91
N ASP A 300 -3.60 -8.75 -8.63
CA ASP A 300 -2.30 -9.05 -8.06
C ASP A 300 -2.03 -10.57 -8.10
N GLN A 301 -0.85 -10.96 -8.52
CA GLN A 301 -0.49 -12.38 -8.69
C GLN A 301 -0.67 -13.20 -7.40
N CYS A 302 -0.44 -12.59 -6.24
CA CYS A 302 -0.64 -13.25 -4.96
C CYS A 302 -2.10 -13.58 -4.65
N ASP A 303 -3.06 -12.92 -5.31
CA ASP A 303 -4.49 -13.15 -5.11
C ASP A 303 -5.06 -14.13 -6.17
N LYS A 304 -4.24 -14.57 -7.15
CA LYS A 304 -4.68 -15.40 -8.28
C LYS A 304 -5.44 -16.65 -7.84
N SER A 305 -4.82 -17.47 -6.98
CA SER A 305 -5.44 -18.74 -6.55
C SER A 305 -6.75 -18.53 -5.79
N LEU A 306 -6.84 -17.46 -4.99
CA LEU A 306 -8.07 -17.11 -4.28
C LEU A 306 -9.16 -16.65 -5.26
N ALA A 307 -8.80 -15.78 -6.19
CA ALA A 307 -9.72 -15.27 -7.20
C ALA A 307 -10.27 -16.38 -8.12
N GLU A 308 -9.38 -17.27 -8.59
CA GLU A 308 -9.77 -18.44 -9.38
C GLU A 308 -10.78 -19.32 -8.63
N ASN A 309 -10.51 -19.63 -7.36
CA ASN A 309 -11.42 -20.44 -6.53
C ASN A 309 -12.80 -19.76 -6.33
N ILE A 310 -12.83 -18.44 -6.14
CA ILE A 310 -14.08 -17.68 -5.98
C ILE A 310 -14.90 -17.76 -7.28
N LEU A 311 -14.27 -17.39 -8.40
CA LEU A 311 -14.94 -17.31 -9.69
C LEU A 311 -15.32 -18.70 -10.25
N GLU A 312 -14.58 -19.76 -9.93
CA GLU A 312 -14.95 -21.14 -10.27
C GLU A 312 -16.21 -21.59 -9.55
N ARG A 313 -16.32 -21.32 -8.24
CA ARG A 313 -17.52 -21.66 -7.44
C ARG A 313 -18.77 -20.98 -7.98
N SER A 314 -18.66 -19.75 -8.41
CA SER A 314 -19.75 -18.97 -9.00
C SER A 314 -19.95 -19.25 -10.50
N GLN A 315 -19.18 -20.16 -11.11
CA GLN A 315 -19.18 -20.47 -12.54
C GLN A 315 -18.93 -19.25 -13.44
N LEU A 316 -18.13 -18.29 -12.95
CA LEU A 316 -17.81 -17.05 -13.61
C LEU A 316 -16.44 -17.06 -14.30
N LEU A 317 -15.57 -18.04 -13.95
CA LEU A 317 -14.24 -18.18 -14.53
C LEU A 317 -14.31 -18.93 -15.86
N ARG A 318 -13.66 -18.38 -16.90
CA ARG A 318 -13.43 -19.07 -18.16
C ARG A 318 -12.12 -19.88 -18.10
N ARG A 319 -12.18 -21.18 -18.33
CA ARG A 319 -10.99 -22.07 -18.29
C ARG A 319 -10.16 -22.05 -19.58
N GLU A 320 -10.66 -21.46 -20.68
CA GLU A 320 -9.87 -21.34 -21.90
C GLU A 320 -8.78 -20.29 -21.74
N ARG A 321 -7.54 -20.65 -22.07
CA ARG A 321 -6.40 -19.73 -22.04
C ARG A 321 -6.59 -18.64 -23.09
N SER A 322 -6.72 -17.40 -22.68
CA SER A 322 -6.58 -16.27 -23.59
C SER A 322 -5.09 -16.14 -23.96
N ALA A 323 -4.79 -15.57 -25.10
CA ALA A 323 -3.41 -15.28 -25.53
C ALA A 323 -2.65 -14.36 -24.54
N LEU A 324 -3.35 -13.74 -23.59
CA LEU A 324 -2.82 -12.89 -22.50
C LEU A 324 -2.68 -13.64 -21.17
N SER A 325 -3.12 -14.92 -21.07
CA SER A 325 -3.40 -15.56 -19.79
C SER A 325 -2.21 -16.07 -18.98
N ASP A 326 -1.00 -16.06 -19.51
CA ASP A 326 0.19 -16.61 -18.84
C ASP A 326 1.36 -15.62 -18.70
N ASN A 327 1.20 -14.37 -19.11
CA ASN A 327 2.29 -13.41 -19.02
C ASN A 327 2.30 -12.80 -17.61
N ASP A 328 3.47 -12.88 -16.99
CA ASP A 328 3.80 -12.16 -15.76
C ASP A 328 3.84 -10.66 -16.11
N LEU A 329 2.80 -9.94 -15.74
CA LEU A 329 2.58 -8.55 -16.10
C LEU A 329 2.90 -7.62 -14.93
N MET A 330 3.33 -6.41 -15.26
CA MET A 330 3.45 -5.30 -14.31
C MET A 330 2.92 -4.02 -14.92
N ARG A 331 2.33 -3.17 -14.08
CA ARG A 331 1.95 -1.82 -14.47
C ARG A 331 3.10 -0.86 -14.16
N VAL A 332 3.44 -0.01 -15.13
CA VAL A 332 4.33 1.14 -14.97
C VAL A 332 3.48 2.40 -15.13
N SER A 333 3.53 3.28 -14.15
CA SER A 333 2.72 4.49 -14.11
C SER A 333 3.58 5.72 -13.91
N THR A 334 3.37 6.75 -14.71
CA THR A 334 3.88 8.09 -14.44
C THR A 334 2.90 8.83 -13.54
N ILE A 335 3.37 9.72 -12.69
CA ILE A 335 2.54 10.55 -11.84
C ILE A 335 3.12 11.97 -11.72
N GLY A 336 2.25 12.97 -11.83
CA GLY A 336 2.62 14.38 -11.80
C GLY A 336 1.44 15.27 -12.18
N ASN A 337 1.73 16.43 -12.75
CA ASN A 337 0.75 17.38 -13.30
C ASN A 337 1.06 17.68 -14.78
N PRO A 338 0.98 16.69 -15.69
CA PRO A 338 1.31 16.89 -17.09
C PRO A 338 0.24 17.69 -17.81
N ALA A 339 0.65 18.64 -18.67
CA ALA A 339 -0.25 19.20 -19.65
C ALA A 339 -0.66 18.12 -20.69
N PRO A 340 -1.84 18.21 -21.32
CA PRO A 340 -2.30 17.20 -22.29
C PRO A 340 -1.26 16.87 -23.38
N VAL A 341 -0.61 17.86 -23.95
CA VAL A 341 0.44 17.69 -24.96
C VAL A 341 1.64 16.85 -24.46
N HIS A 342 1.91 16.87 -23.15
CA HIS A 342 2.95 16.06 -22.55
C HIS A 342 2.52 14.60 -22.38
N LEU A 343 1.22 14.36 -22.18
CA LEU A 343 0.70 12.99 -22.10
C LEU A 343 0.89 12.25 -23.42
N ASP A 344 0.56 12.90 -24.54
CA ASP A 344 0.76 12.31 -25.87
C ASP A 344 2.24 11.98 -26.12
N SER A 345 3.14 12.91 -25.79
CA SER A 345 4.59 12.68 -25.91
C SER A 345 5.10 11.54 -25.02
N ILE A 346 4.50 11.34 -23.85
CA ILE A 346 4.84 10.21 -22.96
C ILE A 346 4.36 8.89 -23.57
N VAL A 347 3.15 8.87 -24.12
CA VAL A 347 2.58 7.68 -24.79
C VAL A 347 3.46 7.31 -25.99
N GLU A 348 3.81 8.27 -26.85
CA GLU A 348 4.67 8.05 -28.01
C GLU A 348 6.04 7.50 -27.57
N MET A 349 6.67 8.08 -26.55
CA MET A 349 7.93 7.60 -25.99
C MET A 349 7.83 6.15 -25.50
N ILE A 350 6.74 5.79 -24.81
CA ILE A 350 6.50 4.44 -24.32
C ILE A 350 6.35 3.47 -25.49
N MET A 351 5.57 3.83 -26.50
CA MET A 351 5.31 2.97 -27.66
C MET A 351 6.60 2.72 -28.46
N CYS A 352 7.34 3.78 -28.81
CA CYS A 352 8.62 3.65 -29.53
C CYS A 352 9.65 2.81 -28.76
N HIS A 353 9.75 3.00 -27.44
CA HIS A 353 10.67 2.22 -26.61
C HIS A 353 10.23 0.75 -26.50
N SER A 354 8.92 0.49 -26.42
CA SER A 354 8.38 -0.87 -26.37
C SER A 354 8.62 -1.62 -27.68
N GLU A 355 8.47 -0.97 -28.83
CA GLU A 355 8.79 -1.53 -30.15
C GLU A 355 10.28 -1.88 -30.27
N LEU A 356 11.19 -0.98 -29.84
CA LEU A 356 12.63 -1.22 -29.84
C LEU A 356 13.02 -2.45 -29.03
N HIS A 357 12.36 -2.68 -27.88
CA HIS A 357 12.59 -3.83 -27.01
C HIS A 357 11.73 -5.04 -27.35
N LYS A 358 10.90 -4.99 -28.41
CA LYS A 358 9.97 -6.05 -28.81
C LYS A 358 9.02 -6.49 -27.68
N SER A 359 8.73 -5.58 -26.76
CA SER A 359 7.83 -5.84 -25.65
C SER A 359 6.42 -5.34 -25.97
N LYS A 360 5.43 -6.16 -25.65
CA LYS A 360 4.03 -5.83 -25.90
C LYS A 360 3.46 -4.97 -24.78
N VAL A 361 2.86 -3.83 -25.15
CA VAL A 361 1.99 -3.07 -24.26
C VAL A 361 0.61 -3.72 -24.29
N SER A 362 0.23 -4.35 -23.18
CA SER A 362 -1.04 -5.09 -23.06
C SER A 362 -2.22 -4.16 -22.79
N HIS A 363 -1.98 -3.04 -22.12
CA HIS A 363 -3.00 -2.05 -21.77
C HIS A 363 -2.35 -0.69 -21.52
N SER A 364 -3.04 0.37 -21.90
CA SER A 364 -2.63 1.74 -21.60
C SER A 364 -3.82 2.55 -21.10
N GLU A 365 -3.58 3.41 -20.12
CA GLU A 365 -4.57 4.29 -19.52
C GLU A 365 -3.96 5.69 -19.38
N ILE A 366 -4.67 6.69 -19.90
CA ILE A 366 -4.31 8.10 -19.71
C ILE A 366 -5.18 8.65 -18.60
N ARG A 367 -4.53 9.22 -17.58
CA ARG A 367 -5.16 9.84 -16.42
C ARG A 367 -4.78 11.31 -16.34
N ARG A 368 -5.55 12.08 -15.57
CA ARG A 368 -5.20 13.48 -15.32
C ARG A 368 -3.79 13.66 -14.74
N SER A 369 -3.35 12.72 -13.90
CA SER A 369 -2.04 12.75 -13.22
C SER A 369 -0.93 12.01 -13.97
N GLY A 370 -1.16 11.48 -15.18
CA GLY A 370 -0.14 10.78 -15.94
C GLY A 370 -0.65 9.64 -16.80
N VAL A 371 0.26 8.75 -17.18
CA VAL A 371 0.00 7.59 -18.03
C VAL A 371 0.33 6.32 -17.27
N SER A 372 -0.50 5.30 -17.39
CA SER A 372 -0.22 3.94 -16.94
C SER A 372 -0.16 3.00 -18.12
N VAL A 373 0.80 2.09 -18.12
CA VAL A 373 0.88 1.00 -19.09
C VAL A 373 1.11 -0.32 -18.39
N THR A 374 0.52 -1.39 -18.91
CA THR A 374 0.74 -2.75 -18.46
C THR A 374 1.58 -3.46 -19.49
N VAL A 375 2.72 -3.96 -19.04
CA VAL A 375 3.74 -4.60 -19.86
C VAL A 375 4.23 -5.89 -19.20
N GLU A 376 5.02 -6.68 -19.91
CA GLU A 376 5.71 -7.83 -19.36
C GLU A 376 6.61 -7.42 -18.19
N ALA A 377 6.61 -8.23 -17.11
CA ALA A 377 7.28 -7.87 -15.85
C ALA A 377 8.80 -7.69 -16.03
N GLU A 378 9.43 -8.44 -16.93
CA GLU A 378 10.85 -8.32 -17.22
C GLU A 378 11.19 -6.95 -17.85
N TYR A 379 10.30 -6.44 -18.70
CA TYR A 379 10.45 -5.15 -19.34
C TYR A 379 10.07 -3.97 -18.45
N ALA A 380 9.21 -4.17 -17.48
CA ALA A 380 8.68 -3.09 -16.63
C ALA A 380 9.77 -2.27 -15.91
N SER A 381 10.83 -2.93 -15.44
CA SER A 381 11.94 -2.25 -14.76
C SER A 381 12.76 -1.38 -15.72
N ILE A 382 12.98 -1.85 -16.95
CA ILE A 382 13.71 -1.11 -18.00
C ILE A 382 12.90 0.12 -18.40
N LEU A 383 11.60 -0.06 -18.65
CA LEU A 383 10.68 1.03 -19.00
C LEU A 383 10.61 2.08 -17.88
N ALA A 384 10.46 1.66 -16.61
CA ALA A 384 10.39 2.56 -15.47
C ALA A 384 11.66 3.41 -15.32
N GLN A 385 12.84 2.80 -15.50
CA GLN A 385 14.12 3.50 -15.44
C GLN A 385 14.26 4.49 -16.59
N MET A 386 13.91 4.08 -17.82
CA MET A 386 13.94 4.94 -19.01
C MET A 386 13.05 6.17 -18.83
N LEU A 387 11.80 5.97 -18.38
CA LEU A 387 10.87 7.06 -18.13
C LEU A 387 11.39 8.01 -17.05
N HIS A 388 11.90 7.48 -15.93
CA HIS A 388 12.48 8.29 -14.87
C HIS A 388 13.66 9.12 -15.37
N ASP A 389 14.61 8.52 -16.09
CA ASP A 389 15.82 9.20 -16.56
C ASP A 389 15.53 10.27 -17.61
N ASN A 390 14.50 10.09 -18.43
CA ASN A 390 14.13 11.04 -19.49
C ASN A 390 13.18 12.15 -19.03
N LEU A 391 12.20 11.81 -18.16
CA LEU A 391 11.14 12.74 -17.82
C LEU A 391 11.50 13.65 -16.64
N GLN A 392 12.35 13.19 -15.71
CA GLN A 392 12.76 14.01 -14.57
C GLN A 392 13.92 14.96 -14.83
N LYS A 393 14.68 14.77 -15.91
CA LYS A 393 15.82 15.63 -16.30
C LYS A 393 15.43 16.89 -17.07
N ARG A 394 14.17 17.02 -17.51
CA ARG A 394 13.74 18.15 -18.36
C ARG A 394 13.22 19.30 -17.48
N PRO A 395 13.89 20.49 -17.44
CA PRO A 395 13.31 21.67 -16.84
C PRO A 395 12.08 22.11 -17.66
N VAL A 396 11.04 22.58 -16.95
CA VAL A 396 9.73 22.99 -17.49
C VAL A 396 9.81 23.98 -18.68
N HIS A 397 10.91 24.71 -18.83
CA HIS A 397 11.09 25.75 -19.85
C HIS A 397 11.56 25.27 -21.24
N SER A 398 11.95 24.01 -21.43
CA SER A 398 12.49 23.55 -22.72
C SER A 398 11.49 22.86 -23.64
N MET A 399 10.21 22.73 -23.24
CA MET A 399 9.20 22.07 -24.05
C MET A 399 8.31 23.01 -24.89
N GLN A 400 8.51 24.32 -24.82
CA GLN A 400 7.65 25.27 -25.54
C GLN A 400 7.99 25.52 -27.02
N THR A 401 9.10 25.00 -27.55
CA THR A 401 9.46 25.23 -28.96
C THR A 401 10.27 24.08 -29.53
N ARG A 402 9.59 23.06 -30.03
CA ARG A 402 10.03 22.26 -31.18
C ARG A 402 8.81 21.60 -31.85
N THR A 403 8.02 22.42 -32.53
CA THR A 403 7.34 22.03 -33.78
C THR A 403 8.38 22.10 -34.89
N GLU A 404 9.29 21.16 -34.93
CA GLU A 404 10.05 20.88 -36.15
C GLU A 404 9.68 19.48 -36.62
N THR A 405 8.93 19.49 -37.70
CA THR A 405 8.61 18.43 -38.63
C THR A 405 9.73 17.38 -38.72
N VAL A 406 9.53 16.20 -38.12
CA VAL A 406 10.16 14.98 -38.59
C VAL A 406 9.19 14.35 -39.57
N GLY A 407 9.39 14.67 -40.86
CA GLY A 407 8.71 13.98 -41.95
C GLY A 407 9.16 12.53 -41.94
N CYS A 408 8.33 11.61 -41.54
CA CYS A 408 8.44 10.21 -41.90
C CYS A 408 8.11 10.10 -43.39
N ALA A 409 9.13 9.97 -44.22
CA ALA A 409 8.94 9.54 -45.60
C ALA A 409 8.52 8.06 -45.59
N PHE A 410 7.28 7.82 -45.98
CA PHE A 410 6.85 6.51 -46.42
C PHE A 410 7.34 6.32 -47.86
N SER A 411 8.16 5.34 -48.09
CA SER A 411 8.33 4.66 -49.36
C SER A 411 8.45 3.17 -49.10
#